data_95289e00dc7ddb8bf0579867003c01b7
#
_entry.id   95289e00dc7ddb8bf0579867003c01b7
#
_cell.length_a   1.000
_cell.length_b   1.000
_cell.length_c   1.000
_cell.angle_alpha   90.00
_cell.angle_beta   90.00
_cell.angle_gamma   90.00
#
_symmetry.space_group_name_H-M   'P 1'
#
loop_
_entity.id
_entity.type
_entity.pdbx_description
1 polymer ?
#
loop_
_entity_poly.entity_id
_entity_poly.type
_entity_poly.pdbx_seq_one_letter_code
_entity_poly.pdbx_strand_id
1 'polypeptide(L)'
;MSRRRFLKSLCRTAAVYSLDQLLQAQPLPVSFVNIAREAGLREKTIFGDERKNRYLVETTGCGVAFFDYDHDGWLDLFFVNGSRFQATFPGGPPTNRLYKNNRDGTFTDVTQ
;
A
#
# COMPACT_ATOMS: atom_id res chain seq x y z
N MET A 1 14.59 -21.05 -50.49
CA MET A 1 13.79 -19.95 -49.88
C MET A 1 13.85 -18.77 -50.83
N SER A 2 12.70 -18.23 -51.34
CA SER A 2 12.79 -17.18 -52.36
C SER A 2 13.08 -15.81 -51.67
N ARG A 3 13.86 -14.94 -52.37
CA ARG A 3 14.21 -13.59 -51.89
C ARG A 3 13.00 -12.79 -51.41
N ARG A 4 11.86 -12.94 -52.07
CA ARG A 4 10.60 -12.27 -51.69
C ARG A 4 10.02 -12.73 -50.35
N ARG A 5 10.18 -14.03 -49.98
CA ARG A 5 9.72 -14.53 -48.68
C ARG A 5 10.64 -14.05 -47.55
N PHE A 6 11.93 -13.97 -47.81
CA PHE A 6 12.90 -13.45 -46.87
C PHE A 6 12.66 -11.97 -46.55
N LEU A 7 12.46 -11.12 -47.57
CA LEU A 7 12.16 -9.69 -47.39
C LEU A 7 10.83 -9.45 -46.64
N LYS A 8 9.78 -10.25 -46.96
CA LYS A 8 8.50 -10.16 -46.22
C LYS A 8 8.64 -10.59 -44.75
N SER A 9 9.49 -11.55 -44.43
CA SER A 9 9.78 -11.95 -43.08
C SER A 9 10.53 -10.86 -42.33
N LEU A 10 11.54 -10.23 -42.94
CA LEU A 10 12.32 -9.13 -42.36
C LEU A 10 11.43 -7.90 -42.05
N CYS A 11 10.55 -7.52 -42.98
CA CYS A 11 9.61 -6.41 -42.75
C CYS A 11 8.62 -6.70 -41.62
N ARG A 12 8.17 -7.95 -41.45
CA ARG A 12 7.28 -8.34 -40.35
C ARG A 12 7.98 -8.29 -38.99
N THR A 13 9.21 -8.76 -38.91
CA THR A 13 10.00 -8.69 -37.67
C THR A 13 10.32 -7.24 -37.30
N ALA A 14 10.73 -6.40 -38.26
CA ALA A 14 11.00 -4.98 -38.01
C ALA A 14 9.74 -4.22 -37.53
N ALA A 15 8.57 -4.52 -38.11
CA ALA A 15 7.29 -3.93 -37.67
C ALA A 15 6.89 -4.34 -36.25
N VAL A 16 7.17 -5.58 -35.85
CA VAL A 16 6.90 -6.06 -34.51
C VAL A 16 7.82 -5.38 -33.50
N TYR A 17 9.13 -5.25 -33.82
CA TYR A 17 10.07 -4.55 -32.94
C TYR A 17 9.75 -3.05 -32.78
N SER A 18 9.28 -2.39 -33.83
CA SER A 18 8.88 -0.97 -33.73
C SER A 18 7.59 -0.79 -32.94
N LEU A 19 6.67 -1.75 -32.99
CA LEU A 19 5.44 -1.73 -32.20
C LEU A 19 5.72 -1.98 -30.71
N ASP A 20 6.68 -2.86 -30.40
CA ASP A 20 7.10 -3.16 -29.04
C ASP A 20 7.75 -1.93 -28.34
N GLN A 21 8.50 -1.13 -29.09
CA GLN A 21 9.04 0.14 -28.58
C GLN A 21 7.96 1.21 -28.36
N LEU A 22 6.90 1.22 -29.15
CA LEU A 22 5.75 2.12 -28.97
C LEU A 22 4.85 1.70 -27.78
N LEU A 23 4.87 0.43 -27.41
CA LEU A 23 4.10 -0.14 -26.30
C LEU A 23 4.88 -0.15 -24.97
N GLN A 24 6.15 0.29 -24.95
CA GLN A 24 6.86 0.50 -23.69
C GLN A 24 6.14 1.59 -22.91
N ALA A 25 5.38 1.17 -21.90
CA ALA A 25 4.75 2.08 -20.98
C ALA A 25 5.83 3.01 -20.39
N GLN A 26 5.76 4.31 -20.72
CA GLN A 26 6.62 5.31 -20.07
C GLN A 26 6.36 5.21 -18.57
N PRO A 27 7.39 5.07 -17.73
CA PRO A 27 7.19 5.10 -16.30
C PRO A 27 6.51 6.41 -15.93
N LEU A 28 5.34 6.32 -15.33
CA LEU A 28 4.66 7.52 -14.84
C LEU A 28 5.59 8.20 -13.82
N PRO A 29 5.79 9.51 -13.89
CA PRO A 29 6.61 10.26 -12.93
C PRO A 29 5.83 10.42 -11.62
N VAL A 30 5.49 9.29 -10.97
CA VAL A 30 4.78 9.25 -9.70
C VAL A 30 5.77 8.81 -8.63
N SER A 31 5.89 9.59 -7.57
CA SER A 31 6.64 9.24 -6.38
C SER A 31 5.71 9.19 -5.17
N PHE A 32 5.92 8.21 -4.31
CA PHE A 32 5.23 8.11 -3.02
C PHE A 32 6.20 8.51 -1.92
N VAL A 33 5.78 9.44 -1.07
CA VAL A 33 6.56 9.88 0.10
C VAL A 33 5.82 9.42 1.35
N ASN A 34 6.57 8.82 2.29
CA ASN A 34 6.01 8.44 3.58
C ASN A 34 5.96 9.67 4.49
N ILE A 35 4.76 10.17 4.75
CA ILE A 35 4.49 11.30 5.63
C ILE A 35 3.76 10.89 6.92
N ALA A 36 3.69 9.60 7.24
CA ALA A 36 2.89 9.11 8.36
C ALA A 36 3.29 9.77 9.69
N ARG A 37 4.58 9.94 9.94
CA ARG A 37 5.10 10.53 11.18
C ARG A 37 4.76 12.02 11.30
N GLU A 38 4.92 12.77 10.22
CA GLU A 38 4.59 14.20 10.10
C GLU A 38 3.09 14.41 10.23
N ALA A 39 2.30 13.50 9.67
CA ALA A 39 0.84 13.50 9.78
C ALA A 39 0.32 13.05 11.17
N GLY A 40 1.19 12.73 12.13
CA GLY A 40 0.76 12.33 13.48
C GLY A 40 0.46 10.83 13.65
N LEU A 41 0.61 10.00 12.62
CA LEU A 41 0.38 8.56 12.65
C LEU A 41 1.64 7.85 13.17
N ARG A 42 1.78 7.72 14.47
CA ARG A 42 3.02 7.23 15.12
C ARG A 42 2.91 5.81 15.65
N GLU A 43 1.70 5.31 15.84
CA GLU A 43 1.46 3.99 16.41
C GLU A 43 1.73 2.89 15.39
N LYS A 44 2.25 1.78 15.89
CA LYS A 44 2.52 0.60 15.07
C LYS A 44 1.26 -0.25 14.94
N THR A 45 0.97 -0.70 13.74
CA THR A 45 0.04 -1.81 13.53
C THR A 45 0.78 -3.13 13.71
N ILE A 46 0.17 -4.07 14.44
CA ILE A 46 0.79 -5.35 14.80
C ILE A 46 0.06 -6.47 14.07
N PHE A 47 0.81 -7.24 13.29
CA PHE A 47 0.34 -8.47 12.66
C PHE A 47 1.50 -9.47 12.64
N GLY A 48 1.36 -10.55 13.40
CA GLY A 48 2.41 -11.53 13.57
C GLY A 48 3.64 -11.05 14.34
N ASP A 49 4.76 -11.74 14.15
CA ASP A 49 6.02 -11.45 14.83
C ASP A 49 6.84 -10.42 14.02
N GLU A 50 7.55 -9.51 14.72
CA GLU A 50 8.42 -8.49 14.10
C GLU A 50 9.60 -9.08 13.32
N ARG A 51 10.00 -10.30 13.63
CA ARG A 51 11.19 -10.93 13.04
C ARG A 51 10.86 -12.01 12.01
N LYS A 52 9.79 -12.77 12.24
CA LYS A 52 9.43 -13.93 11.40
C LYS A 52 7.97 -14.29 11.57
N ASN A 53 7.21 -14.24 10.50
CA ASN A 53 5.87 -14.80 10.46
C ASN A 53 5.95 -16.34 10.44
N ARG A 54 5.25 -16.99 11.36
CA ARG A 54 5.23 -18.46 11.52
C ARG A 54 3.98 -19.07 10.92
N TYR A 55 2.92 -18.31 10.85
CA TYR A 55 1.60 -18.76 10.41
C TYR A 55 1.12 -17.92 9.22
N LEU A 56 0.40 -18.56 8.30
CA LEU A 56 -0.11 -17.88 7.10
C LEU A 56 -1.00 -16.68 7.44
N VAL A 57 -1.79 -16.78 8.49
CA VAL A 57 -2.70 -15.71 8.97
C VAL A 57 -1.93 -14.45 9.42
N GLU A 58 -0.67 -14.56 9.79
CA GLU A 58 0.18 -13.43 10.17
C GLU A 58 0.67 -12.63 8.95
N THR A 59 0.38 -13.06 7.72
CA THR A 59 0.82 -12.39 6.49
C THR A 59 -0.25 -11.49 5.89
N THR A 60 -1.48 -11.52 6.40
CA THR A 60 -2.61 -10.78 5.81
C THR A 60 -2.63 -9.29 6.16
N GLY A 61 -1.87 -8.88 7.17
CA GLY A 61 -1.78 -7.48 7.59
C GLY A 61 -2.99 -6.98 8.37
N CYS A 62 -3.02 -5.67 8.57
CA CYS A 62 -4.09 -4.94 9.24
C CYS A 62 -4.92 -4.17 8.23
N GLY A 63 -6.12 -3.73 8.62
CA GLY A 63 -7.02 -2.95 7.79
C GLY A 63 -6.94 -1.45 8.09
N VAL A 64 -7.34 -0.62 7.13
CA VAL A 64 -7.52 0.81 7.28
C VAL A 64 -8.81 1.23 6.59
N ALA A 65 -9.54 2.16 7.20
CA ALA A 65 -10.73 2.77 6.61
C ALA A 65 -10.67 4.29 6.75
N PHE A 66 -11.22 4.98 5.75
CA PHE A 66 -11.50 6.40 5.80
C PHE A 66 -13.01 6.59 5.97
N PHE A 67 -13.44 7.32 6.96
CA PHE A 67 -14.82 7.70 7.15
C PHE A 67 -14.92 8.91 8.10
N ASP A 68 -15.99 9.65 8.00
CA ASP A 68 -16.28 10.80 8.84
C ASP A 68 -17.05 10.31 10.08
N TYR A 69 -16.34 10.14 11.22
CA TYR A 69 -16.94 9.52 12.41
C TYR A 69 -17.75 10.52 13.24
N ASP A 70 -17.43 11.81 13.17
CA ASP A 70 -18.09 12.87 13.96
C ASP A 70 -18.96 13.80 13.10
N HIS A 71 -19.15 13.49 11.81
CA HIS A 71 -19.96 14.23 10.84
C HIS A 71 -19.52 15.69 10.62
N ASP A 72 -18.20 15.93 10.68
CA ASP A 72 -17.63 17.26 10.46
C ASP A 72 -17.31 17.56 8.99
N GLY A 73 -17.55 16.60 8.09
CA GLY A 73 -17.35 16.69 6.65
C GLY A 73 -15.93 16.35 6.20
N TRP A 74 -15.05 15.92 7.10
CA TRP A 74 -13.69 15.50 6.79
C TRP A 74 -13.49 14.02 7.09
N LEU A 75 -12.76 13.34 6.23
CA LEU A 75 -12.51 11.91 6.40
C LEU A 75 -11.44 11.69 7.48
N ASP A 76 -11.80 10.90 8.46
CA ASP A 76 -10.95 10.40 9.53
C ASP A 76 -10.34 9.05 9.16
N LEU A 77 -9.41 8.57 9.96
CA LEU A 77 -8.73 7.31 9.75
C LEU A 77 -9.04 6.32 10.87
N PHE A 78 -9.44 5.13 10.51
CA PHE A 78 -9.57 4.02 11.44
C PHE A 78 -8.63 2.88 11.05
N PHE A 79 -7.73 2.53 11.97
CA PHE A 79 -6.81 1.40 11.82
C PHE A 79 -7.30 0.21 12.61
N VAL A 80 -7.52 -0.90 11.91
CA VAL A 80 -7.74 -2.19 12.54
C VAL A 80 -6.40 -2.78 12.88
N ASN A 81 -6.13 -2.97 14.15
CA ASN A 81 -4.91 -3.61 14.61
C ASN A 81 -5.08 -5.13 14.69
N GLY A 82 -4.00 -5.85 14.51
CA GLY A 82 -3.97 -7.30 14.59
C GLY A 82 -3.47 -7.82 15.94
N SER A 83 -2.88 -8.99 15.90
CA SER A 83 -2.29 -9.64 17.08
C SER A 83 -1.19 -10.60 16.65
N ARG A 84 -0.59 -11.28 17.62
CA ARG A 84 0.34 -12.40 17.40
C ARG A 84 -0.01 -13.56 18.32
N PHE A 85 0.21 -14.79 17.86
CA PHE A 85 -0.23 -15.99 18.57
C PHE A 85 0.56 -16.31 19.84
N GLN A 86 1.79 -15.85 19.96
CA GLN A 86 2.71 -16.27 21.02
C GLN A 86 3.36 -15.07 21.71
N ALA A 87 2.62 -14.02 21.99
CA ALA A 87 3.20 -12.86 22.64
C ALA A 87 2.46 -12.48 23.91
N THR A 88 3.25 -12.19 24.91
CA THR A 88 2.84 -11.30 25.99
C THR A 88 3.04 -9.88 25.48
N PHE A 89 2.04 -9.05 25.65
CA PHE A 89 2.14 -7.63 25.33
C PHE A 89 2.38 -6.86 26.65
N PRO A 90 3.60 -6.37 26.90
CA PRO A 90 3.90 -5.67 28.18
C PRO A 90 3.04 -4.42 28.41
N GLY A 91 2.51 -3.81 27.36
CA GLY A 91 1.60 -2.66 27.40
C GLY A 91 0.12 -2.99 27.22
N GLY A 92 -0.26 -4.29 27.29
CA GLY A 92 -1.60 -4.75 26.95
C GLY A 92 -1.72 -5.14 25.46
N PRO A 93 -2.83 -5.80 25.08
CA PRO A 93 -3.05 -6.22 23.69
C PRO A 93 -3.12 -5.01 22.76
N PRO A 94 -2.70 -5.17 21.49
CA PRO A 94 -2.86 -4.10 20.50
C PRO A 94 -4.33 -3.76 20.31
N THR A 95 -4.65 -2.48 20.27
CA THR A 95 -6.01 -1.96 20.06
C THR A 95 -6.13 -1.31 18.69
N ASN A 96 -7.35 -1.28 18.17
CA ASN A 96 -7.66 -0.46 17.00
C ASN A 96 -7.43 1.01 17.32
N ARG A 97 -7.17 1.83 16.30
CA ARG A 97 -6.91 3.26 16.47
C ARG A 97 -7.85 4.08 15.62
N LEU A 98 -8.37 5.13 16.23
CA LEU A 98 -9.17 6.15 15.56
C LEU A 98 -8.41 7.48 15.58
N TYR A 99 -8.20 8.05 14.41
CA TYR A 99 -7.47 9.30 14.22
C TYR A 99 -8.40 10.33 13.60
N LYS A 100 -8.65 11.42 14.31
CA LYS A 100 -9.41 12.56 13.82
C LYS A 100 -8.57 13.40 12.87
N ASN A 101 -9.15 13.81 11.75
CA ASN A 101 -8.55 14.72 10.79
C ASN A 101 -8.53 16.15 11.32
N ASN A 102 -7.37 16.78 11.39
CA ASN A 102 -7.20 18.16 11.85
C ASN A 102 -7.42 19.21 10.75
N ARG A 103 -7.73 18.78 9.50
CA ARG A 103 -7.99 19.64 8.33
C ARG A 103 -6.76 20.38 7.79
N ASP A 104 -5.58 20.05 8.29
CA ASP A 104 -4.28 20.64 7.90
C ASP A 104 -3.29 19.60 7.35
N GLY A 105 -3.78 18.39 7.06
CA GLY A 105 -2.97 17.26 6.62
C GLY A 105 -2.40 16.44 7.77
N THR A 106 -2.76 16.75 9.02
CA THR A 106 -2.38 15.99 10.20
C THR A 106 -3.59 15.32 10.86
N PHE A 107 -3.31 14.37 11.75
CA PHE A 107 -4.31 13.60 12.48
C PHE A 107 -3.99 13.56 13.96
N THR A 108 -5.02 13.51 14.79
CA THR A 108 -4.92 13.35 16.26
C THR A 108 -5.50 12.00 16.65
N ASP A 109 -4.74 11.21 17.44
CA ASP A 109 -5.25 9.97 18.03
C ASP A 109 -6.35 10.29 19.06
N VAL A 110 -7.55 9.83 18.79
CA VAL A 110 -8.74 9.98 19.63
C VAL A 110 -9.26 8.63 20.13
N THR A 111 -8.45 7.59 20.06
CA THR A 111 -8.73 6.26 20.61
C THR A 111 -8.91 6.35 22.13
N GLN A 112 -10.00 5.83 22.66
CA GLN A 112 -10.26 5.70 24.09
C GLN A 112 -10.11 4.25 24.54
#